data_d26ac403e6ab0837478e784a7543390f
#
_entry.id   d26ac403e6ab0837478e784a7543390f
#
_cell.length_a   1.000
_cell.length_b   1.000
_cell.length_c   1.000
_cell.angle_alpha   90.00
_cell.angle_beta   90.00
_cell.angle_gamma   90.00
#
_symmetry.space_group_name_H-M   'P 1'
#
loop_
_entity.id
_entity.type
_entity.pdbx_description
1 polymer ?
#
loop_
_entity_poly.entity_id
_entity_poly.type
_entity_poly.pdbx_seq_one_letter_code
_entity_poly.pdbx_strand_id
1 'polypeptide(L)'
;MASTASFAFGAAVGAVLGALWISRRMAAKETRRKRVMQMAKVRPDRVKLYRRHHQAVWPEVEKGLAGSGVETISIWADPNDETSLFMYLELADDAEDLGPGSKYRSSDTVREWEQKMETEFHAGWTPLQEWYALKAAGSRSVQVSTNSLPPSYNIMDESVLK
;
A
#
# COMPACT_ATOMS: atom_id res chain seq x y z
N MET A 1 -12.99 -71.57 14.98
CA MET A 1 -12.04 -70.87 14.07
C MET A 1 -12.72 -69.62 13.54
N ALA A 2 -12.47 -68.49 14.14
CA ALA A 2 -13.03 -67.23 13.72
C ALA A 2 -11.90 -66.34 13.19
N SER A 3 -12.06 -65.88 11.94
CA SER A 3 -11.09 -65.12 11.15
C SER A 3 -11.06 -63.67 11.59
N THR A 4 -9.90 -63.19 12.01
CA THR A 4 -9.57 -61.82 12.26
C THR A 4 -8.98 -61.18 11.00
N ALA A 5 -9.81 -60.43 10.25
CA ALA A 5 -9.31 -59.57 9.19
C ALA A 5 -10.30 -58.43 8.95
N SER A 6 -10.15 -57.28 9.63
CA SER A 6 -10.74 -56.00 9.21
C SER A 6 -10.32 -54.89 10.17
N PHE A 7 -9.09 -54.35 10.09
CA PHE A 7 -8.73 -53.06 10.68
C PHE A 7 -7.45 -52.50 10.05
N ALA A 8 -7.46 -52.26 8.75
CA ALA A 8 -6.34 -51.57 8.10
C ALA A 8 -6.72 -50.52 7.03
N PHE A 9 -8.00 -50.21 6.83
CA PHE A 9 -8.41 -49.34 5.72
C PHE A 9 -8.75 -47.90 6.17
N GLY A 10 -8.88 -47.63 7.48
CA GLY A 10 -9.30 -46.32 7.97
C GLY A 10 -8.18 -45.29 8.12
N ALA A 11 -6.94 -45.72 8.34
CA ALA A 11 -5.84 -44.81 8.68
C ALA A 11 -5.20 -44.12 7.46
N ALA A 12 -5.21 -44.75 6.29
CA ALA A 12 -4.58 -44.21 5.09
C ALA A 12 -5.37 -43.05 4.43
N VAL A 13 -6.70 -43.10 4.49
CA VAL A 13 -7.57 -42.06 3.90
C VAL A 13 -7.50 -40.73 4.67
N GLY A 14 -7.39 -40.78 6.00
CA GLY A 14 -7.28 -39.60 6.84
C GLY A 14 -5.98 -38.83 6.63
N ALA A 15 -4.87 -39.53 6.40
CA ALA A 15 -3.56 -38.88 6.19
C ALA A 15 -3.48 -38.15 4.83
N VAL A 16 -4.09 -38.74 3.79
CA VAL A 16 -4.10 -38.09 2.44
C VAL A 16 -4.97 -36.84 2.40
N LEU A 17 -6.14 -36.85 3.05
CA LEU A 17 -7.02 -35.70 3.13
C LEU A 17 -6.41 -34.59 4.01
N GLY A 18 -5.71 -34.92 5.09
CA GLY A 18 -5.00 -33.97 5.93
C GLY A 18 -3.85 -33.28 5.19
N ALA A 19 -3.05 -34.05 4.42
CA ALA A 19 -1.96 -33.51 3.62
C ALA A 19 -2.45 -32.56 2.49
N LEU A 20 -3.56 -32.90 1.83
CA LEU A 20 -4.21 -32.06 0.82
C LEU A 20 -4.78 -30.79 1.41
N TRP A 21 -5.29 -30.82 2.63
CA TRP A 21 -5.84 -29.65 3.31
C TRP A 21 -4.73 -28.71 3.79
N ILE A 22 -3.62 -29.25 4.30
CA ILE A 22 -2.42 -28.48 4.68
C ILE A 22 -1.77 -27.86 3.44
N SER A 23 -1.65 -28.62 2.34
CA SER A 23 -1.09 -28.08 1.08
C SER A 23 -1.96 -26.99 0.46
N ARG A 24 -3.29 -27.03 0.59
CA ARG A 24 -4.18 -25.96 0.16
C ARG A 24 -4.10 -24.71 1.04
N ARG A 25 -3.82 -24.85 2.34
CA ARG A 25 -3.60 -23.70 3.23
C ARG A 25 -2.24 -23.03 3.02
N MET A 26 -1.24 -23.79 2.59
CA MET A 26 0.10 -23.28 2.30
C MET A 26 0.19 -22.58 0.93
N ALA A 27 -0.75 -22.81 0.05
CA ALA A 27 -0.99 -21.98 -1.13
C ALA A 27 -1.83 -20.75 -0.74
N ALA A 28 -1.47 -20.06 0.34
CA ALA A 28 -1.92 -18.70 0.55
C ALA A 28 -1.52 -17.95 -0.73
N LYS A 29 -2.51 -17.51 -1.49
CA LYS A 29 -2.36 -16.69 -2.68
C LYS A 29 -1.35 -15.60 -2.33
N GLU A 30 -0.11 -15.76 -2.81
CA GLU A 30 0.92 -14.74 -2.65
C GLU A 30 0.38 -13.51 -3.37
N THR A 31 -0.24 -12.62 -2.60
CA THR A 31 -0.81 -11.38 -3.12
C THR A 31 0.36 -10.58 -3.66
N ARG A 32 0.31 -10.33 -4.94
CA ARG A 32 1.29 -9.50 -5.63
C ARG A 32 1.09 -8.07 -5.11
N ARG A 33 2.07 -7.56 -4.38
CA ARG A 33 2.02 -6.21 -3.84
C ARG A 33 2.61 -5.23 -4.83
N LYS A 34 1.89 -4.17 -5.12
CA LYS A 34 2.39 -3.03 -5.88
C LYS A 34 3.06 -2.07 -4.90
N ARG A 35 4.30 -1.69 -5.18
CA ARG A 35 5.03 -0.69 -4.40
C ARG A 35 5.01 0.64 -5.13
N VAL A 36 4.81 1.70 -4.40
CA VAL A 36 4.84 3.08 -4.92
C VAL A 36 5.69 3.92 -3.99
N MET A 37 6.56 4.75 -4.56
CA MET A 37 7.31 5.74 -3.82
C MET A 37 7.08 7.12 -4.43
N GLN A 38 6.86 8.11 -3.58
CA GLN A 38 6.56 9.47 -3.97
C GLN A 38 7.34 10.45 -3.12
N MET A 39 7.56 11.66 -3.63
CA MET A 39 8.13 12.76 -2.86
C MET A 39 7.22 13.99 -2.87
N ALA A 40 7.31 14.79 -1.82
CA ALA A 40 6.66 16.08 -1.73
C ALA A 40 7.55 17.09 -1.00
N LYS A 41 7.26 18.37 -1.19
CA LYS A 41 7.85 19.46 -0.41
C LYS A 41 6.79 20.09 0.49
N VAL A 42 7.06 20.09 1.80
CA VAL A 42 6.25 20.81 2.78
C VAL A 42 6.74 22.25 2.88
N ARG A 43 5.82 23.17 3.07
CA ARG A 43 6.17 24.58 3.36
C ARG A 43 7.04 24.66 4.61
N PRO A 44 8.16 25.40 4.59
CA PRO A 44 9.12 25.42 5.71
C PRO A 44 8.50 25.79 7.07
N ASP A 45 7.56 26.75 7.06
CA ASP A 45 6.84 27.21 8.26
C ASP A 45 5.80 26.20 8.78
N ARG A 46 5.50 25.13 8.02
CA ARG A 46 4.46 24.13 8.31
C ARG A 46 5.00 22.77 8.73
N VAL A 47 6.30 22.51 8.64
CA VAL A 47 6.91 21.20 8.94
C VAL A 47 6.49 20.64 10.31
N LYS A 48 6.60 21.45 11.36
CA LYS A 48 6.22 21.01 12.73
C LYS A 48 4.72 20.70 12.85
N LEU A 49 3.88 21.45 12.15
CA LEU A 49 2.43 21.24 12.17
C LEU A 49 2.07 20.00 11.37
N TYR A 50 2.67 19.81 10.19
CA TYR A 50 2.52 18.61 9.37
C TYR A 50 2.83 17.33 10.17
N ARG A 51 4.00 17.31 10.83
CA ARG A 51 4.41 16.20 11.69
C ARG A 51 3.40 15.89 12.78
N ARG A 52 2.84 16.93 13.42
CA ARG A 52 1.81 16.80 14.46
C ARG A 52 0.52 16.17 13.91
N HIS A 53 0.07 16.59 12.72
CA HIS A 53 -1.10 15.99 12.08
C HIS A 53 -0.90 14.50 11.78
N HIS A 54 0.29 14.10 11.31
CA HIS A 54 0.61 12.71 11.02
C HIS A 54 0.91 11.84 12.26
N GLN A 55 1.05 12.44 13.44
CA GLN A 55 1.06 11.70 14.71
C GLN A 55 -0.35 11.37 15.23
N ALA A 56 -1.38 11.97 14.64
CA ALA A 56 -2.78 11.78 15.01
C ALA A 56 -3.66 11.85 13.73
N VAL A 57 -3.40 10.96 12.79
CA VAL A 57 -4.22 10.84 11.56
C VAL A 57 -5.66 10.52 11.94
N TRP A 58 -6.60 11.11 11.25
CA TRP A 58 -8.01 10.88 11.54
C TRP A 58 -8.40 9.42 11.25
N PRO A 59 -9.13 8.74 12.16
CA PRO A 59 -9.44 7.31 12.03
C PRO A 59 -10.16 6.95 10.73
N GLU A 60 -11.01 7.84 10.20
CA GLU A 60 -11.71 7.65 8.93
C GLU A 60 -10.77 7.65 7.74
N VAL A 61 -9.67 8.42 7.80
CA VAL A 61 -8.64 8.46 6.76
C VAL A 61 -7.89 7.13 6.74
N GLU A 62 -7.42 6.66 7.90
CA GLU A 62 -6.74 5.37 8.02
C GLU A 62 -7.64 4.22 7.57
N LYS A 63 -8.91 4.22 8.01
CA LYS A 63 -9.90 3.22 7.60
C LYS A 63 -10.17 3.27 6.09
N GLY A 64 -10.24 4.46 5.51
CA GLY A 64 -10.44 4.66 4.08
C GLY A 64 -9.26 4.13 3.25
N LEU A 65 -8.04 4.44 3.66
CA LEU A 65 -6.81 3.92 3.02
C LEU A 65 -6.76 2.40 3.07
N ALA A 66 -6.94 1.80 4.26
CA ALA A 66 -6.95 0.35 4.42
C ALA A 66 -8.09 -0.31 3.61
N GLY A 67 -9.27 0.30 3.59
CA GLY A 67 -10.43 -0.19 2.82
C GLY A 67 -10.24 -0.09 1.29
N SER A 68 -9.30 0.72 0.83
CA SER A 68 -8.93 0.86 -0.59
C SER A 68 -7.71 0.01 -0.99
N GLY A 69 -7.26 -0.88 -0.10
CA GLY A 69 -6.18 -1.81 -0.39
C GLY A 69 -4.77 -1.27 -0.11
N VAL A 70 -4.64 -0.19 0.66
CA VAL A 70 -3.34 0.24 1.18
C VAL A 70 -2.96 -0.69 2.33
N GLU A 71 -1.90 -1.49 2.15
CA GLU A 71 -1.40 -2.42 3.17
C GLU A 71 -0.36 -1.77 4.08
N THR A 72 0.46 -0.89 3.51
CA THR A 72 1.49 -0.14 4.23
C THR A 72 1.58 1.27 3.67
N ILE A 73 1.70 2.24 4.56
CA ILE A 73 2.08 3.61 4.23
C ILE A 73 3.09 4.12 5.25
N SER A 74 4.16 4.72 4.77
CA SER A 74 5.19 5.34 5.62
C SER A 74 5.67 6.64 5.00
N ILE A 75 5.89 7.65 5.83
CA ILE A 75 6.41 8.96 5.39
C ILE A 75 7.69 9.26 6.16
N TRP A 76 8.73 9.59 5.42
CA TRP A 76 10.04 10.00 5.95
C TRP A 76 10.37 11.42 5.53
N ALA A 77 11.09 12.14 6.37
CA ALA A 77 11.71 13.41 6.01
C ALA A 77 13.20 13.21 5.73
N ASP A 78 13.77 13.99 4.82
CA ASP A 78 15.21 14.06 4.63
C ASP A 78 15.87 14.66 5.89
N PRO A 79 16.87 14.01 6.50
CA PRO A 79 17.54 14.53 7.69
C PRO A 79 18.31 15.84 7.46
N ASN A 80 18.65 16.15 6.20
CA ASN A 80 19.33 17.38 5.83
C ASN A 80 18.38 18.48 5.37
N ASP A 81 17.13 18.12 5.05
CA ASP A 81 16.08 19.03 4.62
C ASP A 81 14.71 18.50 5.02
N GLU A 82 14.27 18.80 6.22
CA GLU A 82 12.99 18.35 6.78
C GLU A 82 11.75 18.76 5.96
N THR A 83 11.92 19.67 4.99
CA THR A 83 10.84 20.01 4.05
C THR A 83 10.66 18.97 2.96
N SER A 84 11.66 18.16 2.67
CA SER A 84 11.60 17.06 1.69
C SER A 84 11.04 15.81 2.34
N LEU A 85 9.88 15.37 1.84
CA LEU A 85 9.22 14.16 2.31
C LEU A 85 9.28 13.06 1.24
N PHE A 86 9.39 11.82 1.71
CA PHE A 86 9.31 10.61 0.91
C PHE A 86 8.22 9.72 1.48
N MET A 87 7.25 9.34 0.66
CA MET A 87 6.17 8.44 1.01
C MET A 87 6.34 7.11 0.28
N TYR A 88 6.31 6.03 1.05
CA TYR A 88 6.30 4.66 0.55
C TYR A 88 4.94 4.02 0.80
N LEU A 89 4.40 3.36 -0.21
CA LEU A 89 3.15 2.59 -0.10
C LEU A 89 3.36 1.16 -0.61
N GLU A 90 2.74 0.22 0.07
CA GLU A 90 2.43 -1.11 -0.45
C GLU A 90 0.93 -1.23 -0.64
N LEU A 91 0.55 -1.66 -1.83
CA LEU A 91 -0.84 -1.79 -2.24
C LEU A 91 -1.15 -3.24 -2.57
N ALA A 92 -2.34 -3.70 -2.22
CA ALA A 92 -2.87 -4.98 -2.67
C ALA A 92 -3.01 -5.00 -4.21
N ASP A 93 -3.06 -6.19 -4.81
CA ASP A 93 -3.22 -6.35 -6.27
C ASP A 93 -4.52 -5.71 -6.80
N ASP A 94 -5.56 -5.73 -5.97
CA ASP A 94 -6.89 -5.21 -6.24
C ASP A 94 -7.14 -3.85 -5.58
N ALA A 95 -6.06 -3.13 -5.19
CA ALA A 95 -6.19 -1.82 -4.59
C ALA A 95 -6.92 -0.85 -5.51
N GLU A 96 -7.87 -0.13 -4.94
CA GLU A 96 -8.65 0.89 -5.62
C GLU A 96 -7.82 2.16 -5.85
N ASP A 97 -8.23 2.99 -6.81
CA ASP A 97 -7.67 4.32 -6.99
C ASP A 97 -7.94 5.21 -5.77
N LEU A 98 -6.98 6.03 -5.38
CA LEU A 98 -7.07 6.99 -4.28
C LEU A 98 -7.30 8.43 -4.79
N GLY A 99 -7.39 8.62 -6.09
CA GLY A 99 -7.54 9.92 -6.73
C GLY A 99 -8.94 10.54 -6.59
N PRO A 100 -9.15 11.69 -7.21
CA PRO A 100 -10.46 12.35 -7.25
C PRO A 100 -11.55 11.43 -7.81
N GLY A 101 -12.70 11.38 -7.13
CA GLY A 101 -13.82 10.51 -7.52
C GLY A 101 -13.72 9.07 -7.03
N SER A 102 -12.64 8.69 -6.37
CA SER A 102 -12.48 7.37 -5.76
C SER A 102 -13.46 7.15 -4.60
N LYS A 103 -13.67 5.88 -4.27
CA LYS A 103 -14.43 5.49 -3.07
C LYS A 103 -13.75 5.98 -1.79
N TYR A 104 -12.42 5.99 -1.75
CA TYR A 104 -11.65 6.58 -0.66
C TYR A 104 -12.09 8.01 -0.37
N ARG A 105 -12.17 8.86 -1.42
CA ARG A 105 -12.56 10.28 -1.30
C ARG A 105 -14.09 10.50 -1.27
N SER A 106 -14.91 9.46 -1.16
CA SER A 106 -16.37 9.61 -1.01
C SER A 106 -16.79 10.16 0.37
N SER A 107 -15.99 9.96 1.41
CA SER A 107 -16.21 10.51 2.76
C SER A 107 -15.87 12.00 2.82
N ASP A 108 -16.74 12.80 3.45
CA ASP A 108 -16.49 14.22 3.69
C ASP A 108 -15.24 14.45 4.54
N THR A 109 -15.07 13.63 5.59
CA THR A 109 -13.91 13.68 6.49
C THR A 109 -12.59 13.44 5.72
N VAL A 110 -12.57 12.46 4.82
CA VAL A 110 -11.40 12.18 3.97
C VAL A 110 -11.13 13.35 3.04
N ARG A 111 -12.17 13.91 2.40
CA ARG A 111 -12.00 15.08 1.51
C ARG A 111 -11.45 16.30 2.26
N GLU A 112 -11.93 16.55 3.47
CA GLU A 112 -11.43 17.63 4.32
C GLU A 112 -9.97 17.43 4.68
N TRP A 113 -9.56 16.20 5.07
CA TRP A 113 -8.16 15.86 5.33
C TRP A 113 -7.28 16.12 4.10
N GLU A 114 -7.64 15.55 2.95
CA GLU A 114 -6.88 15.69 1.70
C GLU A 114 -6.76 17.15 1.27
N GLN A 115 -7.86 17.91 1.29
CA GLN A 115 -7.86 19.33 1.00
C GLN A 115 -6.95 20.10 1.95
N LYS A 116 -6.97 19.79 3.24
CA LYS A 116 -6.10 20.40 4.23
C LYS A 116 -4.63 20.11 3.93
N MET A 117 -4.29 18.86 3.59
CA MET A 117 -2.92 18.50 3.22
C MET A 117 -2.44 19.29 2.00
N GLU A 118 -3.25 19.36 0.95
CA GLU A 118 -2.93 20.06 -0.30
C GLU A 118 -2.84 21.59 -0.14
N THR A 119 -3.73 22.20 0.63
CA THR A 119 -3.79 23.66 0.75
C THR A 119 -2.87 24.24 1.80
N GLU A 120 -2.66 23.54 2.91
CA GLU A 120 -1.88 24.07 4.04
C GLU A 120 -0.43 23.59 4.06
N PHE A 121 -0.12 22.41 3.50
CA PHE A 121 1.17 21.78 3.72
C PHE A 121 2.01 21.60 2.47
N HIS A 122 1.50 20.98 1.41
CA HIS A 122 2.27 20.67 0.21
C HIS A 122 1.39 20.69 -1.06
N ALA A 123 2.01 20.95 -2.21
CA ALA A 123 1.30 21.05 -3.49
C ALA A 123 0.94 19.70 -4.13
N GLY A 124 1.15 18.58 -3.43
CA GLY A 124 0.90 17.22 -3.91
C GLY A 124 2.15 16.34 -3.87
N TRP A 125 1.99 15.10 -4.32
CA TRP A 125 3.03 14.08 -4.32
C TRP A 125 3.49 13.80 -5.74
N THR A 126 4.80 13.77 -5.95
CA THR A 126 5.43 13.43 -7.23
C THR A 126 5.91 11.99 -7.17
N PRO A 127 5.46 11.11 -8.08
CA PRO A 127 5.90 9.71 -8.12
C PRO A 127 7.38 9.62 -8.47
N LEU A 128 8.08 8.70 -7.79
CA LEU A 128 9.47 8.37 -8.07
C LEU A 128 9.56 7.12 -8.94
N GLN A 129 10.55 7.08 -9.81
CA GLN A 129 10.83 5.92 -10.64
C GLN A 129 11.70 4.92 -9.87
N GLU A 130 11.28 3.67 -9.78
CA GLU A 130 12.12 2.60 -9.25
C GLU A 130 13.18 2.21 -10.30
N TRP A 131 14.45 2.39 -9.98
CA TRP A 131 15.53 2.04 -10.89
C TRP A 131 16.05 0.61 -10.69
N TYR A 132 15.91 0.08 -9.48
CA TYR A 132 16.37 -1.24 -9.14
C TYR A 132 15.53 -1.88 -8.05
N ALA A 133 15.22 -3.16 -8.23
CA ALA A 133 14.62 -4.00 -7.21
C ALA A 133 15.28 -5.37 -7.23
N LEU A 134 15.89 -5.77 -6.11
CA LEU A 134 16.35 -7.14 -5.93
C LEU A 134 15.14 -8.08 -5.82
N LYS A 135 15.10 -9.11 -6.66
CA LYS A 135 14.13 -10.20 -6.56
C LYS A 135 14.86 -11.40 -5.96
N ALA A 136 14.49 -11.82 -4.75
CA ALA A 136 14.99 -13.07 -4.21
C ALA A 136 14.54 -14.26 -5.07
N ALA A 137 15.38 -15.29 -5.17
CA ALA A 137 15.02 -16.51 -5.90
C ALA A 137 13.74 -17.10 -5.28
N GLY A 138 12.69 -17.24 -6.10
CA GLY A 138 11.37 -17.72 -5.66
C GLY A 138 10.32 -16.64 -5.38
N SER A 139 10.69 -15.37 -5.28
CA SER A 139 9.70 -14.30 -5.25
C SER A 139 9.22 -13.96 -6.67
N ARG A 140 7.90 -13.95 -6.86
CA ARG A 140 7.28 -13.54 -8.13
C ARG A 140 7.55 -12.07 -8.41
N SER A 141 7.67 -11.75 -9.69
CA SER A 141 7.98 -10.40 -10.17
C SER A 141 6.97 -9.37 -9.67
N VAL A 142 7.42 -8.42 -8.87
CA VAL A 142 6.70 -7.16 -8.68
C VAL A 142 6.78 -6.40 -10.00
N GLN A 143 5.65 -6.12 -10.65
CA GLN A 143 5.66 -5.21 -11.79
C GLN A 143 5.73 -3.79 -11.24
N VAL A 144 6.78 -3.08 -11.63
CA VAL A 144 6.85 -1.64 -11.47
C VAL A 144 5.88 -1.03 -12.47
N SER A 145 4.74 -0.54 -12.00
CA SER A 145 3.82 0.19 -12.86
C SER A 145 4.32 1.62 -12.98
N THR A 146 5.00 1.92 -14.08
CA THR A 146 5.43 3.29 -14.41
C THR A 146 4.29 4.17 -14.93
N ASN A 147 3.07 3.63 -15.12
CA ASN A 147 2.05 4.26 -15.95
C ASN A 147 0.64 4.39 -15.32
N SER A 148 0.46 4.36 -14.02
CA SER A 148 -0.90 4.47 -13.50
C SER A 148 -1.05 5.17 -12.15
N LEU A 149 -0.53 6.39 -12.06
CA LEU A 149 -1.17 7.38 -11.21
C LEU A 149 -2.00 8.28 -12.15
N PRO A 150 -3.25 8.60 -11.78
CA PRO A 150 -4.09 9.43 -12.63
C PRO A 150 -3.41 10.79 -12.87
N PRO A 151 -3.64 11.41 -14.04
CA PRO A 151 -2.99 12.66 -14.43
C PRO A 151 -3.24 13.86 -13.51
N SER A 152 -4.12 13.73 -12.53
CA SER A 152 -4.40 14.74 -11.51
C SER A 152 -3.27 14.98 -10.50
N TYR A 153 -2.24 14.13 -10.46
CA TYR A 153 -1.03 14.36 -9.65
C TYR A 153 0.09 15.12 -10.40
N ASN A 154 -0.11 15.40 -11.68
CA ASN A 154 0.82 16.19 -12.50
C ASN A 154 0.43 17.68 -12.54
N ILE A 155 0.37 18.33 -11.38
CA ILE A 155 0.34 19.80 -11.36
C ILE A 155 1.68 20.28 -10.82
N MET A 156 2.73 20.16 -11.59
CA MET A 156 3.83 21.10 -11.59
C MET A 156 3.76 21.89 -12.89
N ASP A 157 3.19 23.06 -12.81
CA ASP A 157 3.37 24.12 -13.78
C ASP A 157 4.88 24.44 -13.83
N GLU A 158 5.52 24.21 -14.98
CA GLU A 158 6.94 24.48 -15.21
C GLU A 158 7.31 25.98 -15.04
N SER A 159 6.35 26.85 -14.75
CA SER A 159 6.55 28.27 -14.55
C SER A 159 7.21 28.64 -13.21
N VAL A 160 7.34 27.72 -12.26
CA VAL A 160 7.87 27.98 -10.91
C VAL A 160 9.38 27.69 -10.78
N LEU A 161 10.02 27.17 -11.83
CA LEU A 161 11.46 26.85 -11.85
C LEU A 161 12.32 27.91 -12.61
N LYS A 162 11.87 29.15 -12.67
CA LYS A 162 12.70 30.27 -13.18
C LYS A 162 13.05 31.25 -12.07
#